data_448317f07e59292dfbd6adaa1732a0d0
#
_entry.id   448317f07e59292dfbd6adaa1732a0d0
#
_cell.length_a   1.000
_cell.length_b   1.000
_cell.length_c   1.000
_cell.angle_alpha   90.00
_cell.angle_beta   90.00
_cell.angle_gamma   90.00
#
_symmetry.space_group_name_H-M   'P 1'
#
loop_
_entity.id
_entity.type
_entity.pdbx_description
1 polymer ?
#
loop_
_entity_poly.entity_id
_entity_poly.type
_entity_poly.pdbx_seq_one_letter_code
_entity_poly.pdbx_strand_id
1 'polypeptide(L)'
;MTALTPHASWRAHDTSTNRPNVPFPSPSRRSRCTVAALAVLAVALAACGSDDDSPDAPTSDTPTSDTSASDTPATDTSQVVADADEAGGTLRVGAIPDQDPEVLQRQFGLVTDHLEAVTGLDVQYVPVTDYQGAVSGFAVGDLDLVWFGGLTGVQARLEVEGAHAIVQRDIDAEFTSVFIAGDDVGIEPFDEVDGLSAVAGHSLTFGSESSTSGRLMPQHFLGEAGVDIESDITGEVGFSGSHDATIEVVQAGSYEVGALNSQVWDARVESGDVDTAAVVEIFRTPTYYDYHWVAHPSIDERFGAGTTDAVTAAFLDLSIDDPADAEILELFGAGAFIETSDENYAAIEAVARDIGAIR
;
A
#
# COMPACT_ATOMS: atom_id res chain seq x y z
N MET A 1 -8.60 41.54 -38.33
CA MET A 1 -8.34 41.60 -36.87
C MET A 1 -7.79 40.26 -36.48
N THR A 2 -6.49 40.21 -36.34
CA THR A 2 -5.64 39.05 -36.21
C THR A 2 -5.39 38.76 -34.73
N ALA A 3 -5.74 37.59 -34.25
CA ALA A 3 -5.44 37.15 -32.87
C ALA A 3 -4.08 36.44 -32.85
N LEU A 4 -3.19 36.96 -32.04
CA LEU A 4 -1.86 36.43 -31.74
C LEU A 4 -1.96 35.47 -30.54
N THR A 5 -1.50 34.21 -30.74
CA THR A 5 -1.21 33.24 -29.67
C THR A 5 0.23 33.43 -29.18
N PRO A 6 0.52 33.42 -27.85
CA PRO A 6 1.89 33.41 -27.38
C PRO A 6 2.40 31.97 -27.18
N HIS A 7 3.46 31.64 -27.90
CA HIS A 7 4.31 30.48 -27.62
C HIS A 7 5.24 30.81 -26.44
N ALA A 8 5.15 30.04 -25.36
CA ALA A 8 6.15 30.06 -24.29
C ALA A 8 7.25 29.04 -24.61
N SER A 9 8.44 29.55 -24.91
CA SER A 9 9.65 28.73 -25.11
C SER A 9 10.37 28.61 -23.76
N TRP A 10 10.49 27.41 -23.25
CA TRP A 10 11.36 27.08 -22.10
C TRP A 10 12.80 26.92 -22.60
N ARG A 11 13.71 27.71 -22.07
CA ARG A 11 15.15 27.55 -22.27
C ARG A 11 15.72 26.76 -21.10
N ALA A 12 16.38 25.64 -21.42
CA ALA A 12 17.19 24.86 -20.51
C ALA A 12 18.38 25.71 -20.00
N HIS A 13 18.57 25.80 -18.70
CA HIS A 13 19.80 26.30 -18.07
C HIS A 13 20.76 25.12 -17.87
N ASP A 14 21.83 25.15 -18.67
CA ASP A 14 23.00 24.30 -18.53
C ASP A 14 23.82 24.79 -17.32
N THR A 15 23.88 23.99 -16.23
CA THR A 15 24.82 24.17 -15.13
C THR A 15 25.79 22.99 -15.08
N SER A 16 26.80 23.04 -15.93
CA SER A 16 28.00 22.23 -15.83
C SER A 16 28.73 22.51 -14.52
N THR A 17 28.58 21.66 -13.50
CA THR A 17 29.47 21.66 -12.33
C THR A 17 30.44 20.48 -12.39
N ASN A 18 31.70 20.88 -12.60
CA ASN A 18 32.93 20.12 -12.56
C ASN A 18 33.08 19.35 -11.23
N ARG A 19 32.93 18.02 -11.23
CA ARG A 19 33.23 17.15 -10.08
C ARG A 19 34.62 16.56 -10.25
N PRO A 20 35.46 16.57 -9.18
CA PRO A 20 36.79 15.96 -9.23
C PRO A 20 36.67 14.44 -9.20
N ASN A 21 37.46 13.82 -10.07
CA ASN A 21 37.61 12.37 -10.26
C ASN A 21 38.34 11.75 -9.05
N VAL A 22 37.67 10.92 -8.26
CA VAL A 22 38.25 10.14 -7.16
C VAL A 22 38.35 8.70 -7.65
N PRO A 23 39.56 8.08 -7.63
CA PRO A 23 39.76 6.71 -8.12
C PRO A 23 39.28 5.69 -7.06
N PHE A 24 38.46 4.73 -7.48
CA PHE A 24 38.03 3.59 -6.69
C PHE A 24 39.16 2.55 -6.57
N PRO A 25 39.36 1.91 -5.39
CA PRO A 25 40.29 0.82 -5.23
C PRO A 25 39.72 -0.50 -5.76
N SER A 26 40.52 -1.23 -6.51
CA SER A 26 40.25 -2.54 -7.08
C SER A 26 40.01 -3.61 -6.00
N PRO A 27 39.08 -4.55 -6.14
CA PRO A 27 38.92 -5.66 -5.21
C PRO A 27 39.97 -6.74 -5.44
N SER A 28 40.65 -7.09 -4.38
CA SER A 28 41.65 -8.17 -4.32
C SER A 28 40.96 -9.55 -4.36
N ARG A 29 41.43 -10.39 -5.27
CA ARG A 29 41.10 -11.82 -5.37
C ARG A 29 41.30 -12.52 -4.01
N ARG A 30 40.25 -13.15 -3.50
CA ARG A 30 40.38 -14.19 -2.45
C ARG A 30 39.87 -15.54 -2.92
N SER A 31 40.82 -16.45 -2.87
CA SER A 31 40.87 -17.90 -2.81
C SER A 31 39.53 -18.67 -2.71
N ARG A 32 39.41 -19.58 -3.64
CA ARG A 32 38.55 -20.76 -3.62
C ARG A 32 38.95 -21.69 -2.46
N CYS A 33 38.03 -22.01 -1.56
CA CYS A 33 38.11 -23.20 -0.74
C CYS A 33 37.00 -24.15 -1.17
N THR A 34 37.43 -25.24 -1.81
CA THR A 34 36.67 -26.46 -2.04
C THR A 34 36.43 -27.17 -0.70
N VAL A 35 35.20 -27.51 -0.36
CA VAL A 35 34.93 -28.61 0.59
C VAL A 35 33.88 -29.54 -0.03
N ALA A 36 34.31 -30.80 0.01
CA ALA A 36 33.72 -31.94 -0.65
C ALA A 36 32.45 -32.47 0.04
N ALA A 37 31.73 -33.22 -0.75
CA ALA A 37 30.57 -34.04 -0.51
C ALA A 37 30.73 -35.09 0.60
N LEU A 38 29.58 -35.53 1.14
CA LEU A 38 29.16 -36.87 1.61
C LEU A 38 27.94 -36.69 2.52
N ALA A 39 26.88 -37.46 2.57
CA ALA A 39 26.50 -38.71 1.98
C ALA A 39 24.97 -38.91 2.27
N VAL A 40 24.36 -39.61 1.39
CA VAL A 40 23.09 -40.34 1.40
C VAL A 40 22.84 -41.09 2.69
N LEU A 41 21.59 -41.04 3.24
CA LEU A 41 20.98 -42.21 3.86
C LEU A 41 19.46 -42.20 3.65
N ALA A 42 19.01 -43.12 2.79
CA ALA A 42 17.64 -43.54 2.64
C ALA A 42 17.33 -44.61 3.70
N VAL A 43 16.17 -44.51 4.36
CA VAL A 43 15.53 -45.66 4.99
C VAL A 43 14.05 -45.69 4.60
N ALA A 44 13.71 -46.66 3.78
CA ALA A 44 12.35 -47.12 3.54
C ALA A 44 12.07 -48.31 4.46
N LEU A 45 10.80 -48.53 4.77
CA LEU A 45 10.10 -49.83 5.03
C LEU A 45 8.91 -49.54 5.94
N ALA A 46 7.75 -49.77 5.53
CA ALA A 46 6.89 -50.93 5.19
C ALA A 46 5.81 -50.99 6.25
N ALA A 47 4.56 -50.80 5.91
CA ALA A 47 3.55 -51.69 5.33
C ALA A 47 2.82 -52.58 6.35
N CYS A 48 1.53 -52.76 6.10
CA CYS A 48 0.53 -53.73 6.60
C CYS A 48 -0.27 -53.24 7.83
N GLY A 49 -1.59 -53.30 7.88
CA GLY A 49 -2.61 -53.94 7.03
C GLY A 49 -3.95 -53.86 7.76
N SER A 50 -5.04 -53.84 7.01
CA SER A 50 -6.32 -54.58 7.15
C SER A 50 -7.00 -54.61 8.53
N ASP A 51 -8.25 -54.52 8.70
CA ASP A 51 -9.50 -54.75 8.00
C ASP A 51 -10.68 -54.31 8.90
N ASP A 52 -11.78 -53.95 8.25
CA ASP A 52 -13.17 -54.24 8.49
C ASP A 52 -13.81 -54.06 9.89
N ASP A 53 -14.85 -53.32 9.96
CA ASP A 53 -16.27 -53.70 10.10
C ASP A 53 -17.12 -52.53 10.62
N SER A 54 -18.08 -52.12 9.84
CA SER A 54 -19.35 -51.59 10.31
C SER A 54 -20.29 -52.78 10.63
N PRO A 55 -21.35 -52.73 11.46
CA PRO A 55 -22.44 -51.77 11.40
C PRO A 55 -23.16 -51.47 12.74
N ASP A 56 -24.24 -50.66 12.59
CA ASP A 56 -25.49 -50.60 13.36
C ASP A 56 -25.66 -49.52 14.44
N ALA A 57 -26.56 -48.62 14.07
CA ALA A 57 -27.41 -47.90 15.00
C ALA A 57 -28.45 -48.83 15.66
N PRO A 58 -28.97 -48.53 16.88
CA PRO A 58 -30.37 -48.08 16.92
C PRO A 58 -30.72 -47.03 17.97
N THR A 59 -31.63 -46.16 17.55
CA THR A 59 -32.89 -45.66 18.15
C THR A 59 -33.08 -45.54 19.66
N SER A 60 -33.60 -44.33 20.03
CA SER A 60 -34.68 -44.06 21.01
C SER A 60 -34.45 -44.31 22.48
N ASP A 61 -34.60 -43.25 23.29
CA ASP A 61 -35.79 -43.08 24.11
C ASP A 61 -35.66 -41.79 24.99
N THR A 62 -36.70 -41.00 24.93
CA THR A 62 -37.07 -39.96 25.92
C THR A 62 -37.70 -40.67 27.13
N PRO A 63 -37.55 -40.14 28.35
CA PRO A 63 -38.76 -39.83 29.09
C PRO A 63 -38.81 -38.46 29.75
N THR A 64 -39.94 -37.90 29.63
CA THR A 64 -40.58 -36.83 30.39
C THR A 64 -40.80 -37.20 31.84
N SER A 65 -40.68 -36.25 32.79
CA SER A 65 -41.51 -36.01 33.98
C SER A 65 -40.82 -35.05 34.92
N ASP A 66 -41.33 -33.94 35.14
CA ASP A 66 -42.38 -33.34 35.98
C ASP A 66 -41.85 -32.75 37.29
N THR A 67 -42.13 -31.44 37.45
CA THR A 67 -42.67 -30.72 38.58
C THR A 67 -41.86 -30.58 39.87
N SER A 68 -41.43 -29.34 40.15
CA SER A 68 -41.96 -28.62 41.36
C SER A 68 -41.50 -27.16 41.35
N ALA A 69 -42.51 -26.28 41.47
CA ALA A 69 -42.38 -24.89 41.70
C ALA A 69 -41.85 -24.56 43.10
N SER A 70 -41.02 -23.54 43.23
CA SER A 70 -40.87 -22.82 44.47
C SER A 70 -40.68 -21.34 44.16
N ASP A 71 -41.71 -20.58 44.47
CA ASP A 71 -41.74 -19.13 44.42
C ASP A 71 -40.72 -18.50 45.39
N THR A 72 -39.91 -17.61 44.86
CA THR A 72 -39.30 -16.53 45.62
C THR A 72 -39.24 -15.30 44.71
N PRO A 73 -39.65 -14.10 45.19
CA PRO A 73 -39.87 -12.95 44.35
C PRO A 73 -38.53 -12.40 43.83
N ALA A 74 -38.45 -12.32 42.51
CA ALA A 74 -37.36 -11.63 41.83
C ALA A 74 -37.50 -10.13 42.07
N THR A 75 -36.54 -9.56 42.75
CA THR A 75 -36.28 -8.12 42.72
C THR A 75 -35.75 -7.79 41.33
N ASP A 76 -36.62 -7.20 40.55
CA ASP A 76 -36.28 -6.56 39.28
C ASP A 76 -35.34 -5.39 39.56
N THR A 77 -34.05 -5.61 39.33
CA THR A 77 -33.06 -4.56 39.17
C THR A 77 -32.45 -4.78 37.82
N SER A 78 -33.24 -4.54 36.76
CA SER A 78 -32.72 -4.18 35.47
C SER A 78 -32.04 -2.83 35.62
N GLN A 79 -30.80 -2.84 36.11
CA GLN A 79 -29.87 -1.79 35.72
C GLN A 79 -29.58 -1.98 34.25
N VAL A 80 -30.30 -1.21 33.45
CA VAL A 80 -29.82 -0.76 32.16
C VAL A 80 -28.55 0.01 32.50
N VAL A 81 -27.39 -0.66 32.41
CA VAL A 81 -26.13 0.04 32.15
C VAL A 81 -26.36 0.66 30.77
N ALA A 82 -26.86 1.90 30.78
CA ALA A 82 -26.55 2.81 29.70
C ALA A 82 -25.02 2.84 29.70
N ASP A 83 -24.40 2.19 28.73
CA ASP A 83 -23.06 2.56 28.33
C ASP A 83 -23.12 4.08 28.14
N ALA A 84 -22.55 4.79 29.09
CA ALA A 84 -22.16 6.15 28.88
C ALA A 84 -21.14 6.03 27.73
N ASP A 85 -21.54 6.41 26.53
CA ASP A 85 -20.64 6.87 25.50
C ASP A 85 -19.80 7.94 26.21
N GLU A 86 -18.64 7.54 26.74
CA GLU A 86 -17.64 8.47 27.16
C GLU A 86 -17.32 9.28 25.90
N ALA A 87 -17.58 10.59 25.96
CA ALA A 87 -17.06 11.54 24.99
C ALA A 87 -15.53 11.34 24.96
N GLY A 88 -15.02 10.63 23.93
CA GLY A 88 -13.64 10.20 23.83
C GLY A 88 -13.51 8.73 23.44
N GLY A 89 -14.20 8.26 22.41
CA GLY A 89 -13.95 6.94 21.83
C GLY A 89 -12.55 6.85 21.22
N THR A 90 -12.13 5.66 20.80
CA THR A 90 -10.85 5.41 20.12
C THR A 90 -10.84 6.06 18.74
N LEU A 91 -9.78 6.79 18.41
CA LEU A 91 -9.48 7.27 17.06
C LEU A 91 -8.93 6.09 16.24
N ARG A 92 -9.62 5.67 15.21
CA ARG A 92 -9.27 4.50 14.41
C ARG A 92 -8.49 4.93 13.17
N VAL A 93 -7.23 4.53 13.13
CA VAL A 93 -6.29 4.81 12.05
C VAL A 93 -6.26 3.61 11.10
N GLY A 94 -6.44 3.84 9.82
CA GLY A 94 -6.33 2.84 8.77
C GLY A 94 -5.24 3.16 7.78
N ALA A 95 -4.91 2.18 6.94
CA ALA A 95 -4.02 2.34 5.80
C ALA A 95 -4.38 1.36 4.69
N ILE A 96 -4.09 1.70 3.43
CA ILE A 96 -4.13 0.71 2.34
C ILE A 96 -3.02 -0.33 2.56
N PRO A 97 -3.30 -1.63 2.33
CA PRO A 97 -2.32 -2.69 2.55
C PRO A 97 -1.41 -2.85 1.31
N ASP A 98 -0.53 -1.88 1.10
CA ASP A 98 0.31 -1.73 -0.09
C ASP A 98 1.66 -2.46 -0.01
N GLN A 99 2.06 -2.86 1.20
CA GLN A 99 3.29 -3.56 1.51
C GLN A 99 3.05 -4.77 2.43
N ASP A 100 4.14 -5.40 2.87
CA ASP A 100 4.11 -6.50 3.81
C ASP A 100 3.37 -6.13 5.11
N PRO A 101 2.46 -6.97 5.61
CA PRO A 101 1.66 -6.68 6.79
C PRO A 101 2.49 -6.42 8.07
N GLU A 102 3.68 -7.03 8.22
CA GLU A 102 4.55 -6.81 9.38
C GLU A 102 5.19 -5.41 9.33
N VAL A 103 5.53 -4.94 8.13
CA VAL A 103 6.02 -3.57 7.90
C VAL A 103 4.94 -2.56 8.27
N LEU A 104 3.72 -2.75 7.76
CA LEU A 104 2.58 -1.86 8.03
C LEU A 104 2.21 -1.84 9.52
N GLN A 105 2.19 -3.00 10.18
CA GLN A 105 1.89 -3.09 11.61
C GLN A 105 2.90 -2.31 12.45
N ARG A 106 4.19 -2.37 12.11
CA ARG A 106 5.24 -1.60 12.79
C ARG A 106 5.10 -0.11 12.52
N GLN A 107 4.95 0.27 11.26
CA GLN A 107 4.84 1.66 10.80
C GLN A 107 3.66 2.37 11.45
N PHE A 108 2.46 1.80 11.34
CA PHE A 108 1.26 2.41 11.90
C PHE A 108 1.14 2.25 13.41
N GLY A 109 1.82 1.27 14.01
CA GLY A 109 1.98 1.18 15.47
C GLY A 109 2.73 2.40 16.03
N LEU A 110 3.85 2.80 15.41
CA LEU A 110 4.58 4.01 15.83
C LEU A 110 3.78 5.30 15.59
N VAL A 111 3.00 5.36 14.49
CA VAL A 111 2.10 6.49 14.23
C VAL A 111 1.05 6.62 15.33
N THR A 112 0.40 5.51 15.72
CA THR A 112 -0.62 5.55 16.77
C THR A 112 -0.03 5.96 18.11
N ASP A 113 1.12 5.41 18.50
CA ASP A 113 1.83 5.79 19.73
C ASP A 113 2.18 7.30 19.75
N HIS A 114 2.65 7.84 18.60
CA HIS A 114 2.94 9.27 18.47
C HIS A 114 1.68 10.12 18.59
N LEU A 115 0.61 9.78 17.88
CA LEU A 115 -0.66 10.50 17.96
C LEU A 115 -1.25 10.47 19.36
N GLU A 116 -1.22 9.33 20.06
CA GLU A 116 -1.61 9.24 21.47
C GLU A 116 -0.81 10.19 22.36
N ALA A 117 0.52 10.19 22.20
CA ALA A 117 1.41 11.02 23.01
C ALA A 117 1.16 12.52 22.82
N VAL A 118 0.88 12.95 21.58
CA VAL A 118 0.71 14.37 21.24
C VAL A 118 -0.72 14.86 21.51
N THR A 119 -1.73 14.06 21.15
CA THR A 119 -3.15 14.48 21.23
C THR A 119 -3.81 14.11 22.54
N GLY A 120 -3.30 13.10 23.26
CA GLY A 120 -3.93 12.53 24.46
C GLY A 120 -5.18 11.70 24.17
N LEU A 121 -5.46 11.39 22.90
CA LEU A 121 -6.55 10.50 22.49
C LEU A 121 -6.14 9.03 22.66
N ASP A 122 -7.11 8.14 22.77
CA ASP A 122 -6.92 6.71 22.56
C ASP A 122 -6.90 6.47 21.05
N VAL A 123 -5.80 5.92 20.50
CA VAL A 123 -5.59 5.76 19.04
C VAL A 123 -5.28 4.31 18.71
N GLN A 124 -5.95 3.74 17.74
CA GLN A 124 -5.77 2.34 17.34
C GLN A 124 -5.56 2.19 15.84
N TYR A 125 -4.54 1.45 15.45
CA TYR A 125 -4.40 0.98 14.07
C TYR A 125 -5.36 -0.17 13.80
N VAL A 126 -6.15 -0.04 12.74
CA VAL A 126 -7.12 -1.04 12.28
C VAL A 126 -6.68 -1.54 10.89
N PRO A 127 -6.02 -2.69 10.81
CA PRO A 127 -5.60 -3.25 9.53
C PRO A 127 -6.81 -3.66 8.69
N VAL A 128 -6.71 -3.47 7.38
CA VAL A 128 -7.71 -3.89 6.40
C VAL A 128 -7.13 -4.95 5.46
N THR A 129 -8.00 -5.67 4.75
CA THR A 129 -7.57 -6.80 3.90
C THR A 129 -7.16 -6.40 2.49
N ASP A 130 -7.69 -5.28 1.99
CA ASP A 130 -7.43 -4.77 0.65
C ASP A 130 -7.70 -3.26 0.57
N TYR A 131 -7.30 -2.65 -0.55
CA TYR A 131 -7.43 -1.21 -0.78
C TYR A 131 -8.88 -0.73 -0.74
N GLN A 132 -9.82 -1.51 -1.29
CA GLN A 132 -11.24 -1.16 -1.29
C GLN A 132 -11.83 -1.30 0.12
N GLY A 133 -11.29 -2.21 0.94
CA GLY A 133 -11.63 -2.35 2.35
C GLY A 133 -11.31 -1.09 3.15
N ALA A 134 -10.18 -0.40 2.84
CA ALA A 134 -9.85 0.88 3.46
C ALA A 134 -10.87 1.98 3.08
N VAL A 135 -11.21 2.09 1.79
CA VAL A 135 -12.21 3.06 1.29
C VAL A 135 -13.57 2.81 1.92
N SER A 136 -14.02 1.55 1.92
CA SER A 136 -15.33 1.17 2.46
C SER A 136 -15.41 1.37 3.98
N GLY A 137 -14.36 0.99 4.72
CA GLY A 137 -14.28 1.20 6.18
C GLY A 137 -14.29 2.70 6.54
N PHE A 138 -13.62 3.53 5.74
CA PHE A 138 -13.70 4.98 5.90
C PHE A 138 -15.09 5.52 5.58
N ALA A 139 -15.71 5.07 4.49
CA ALA A 139 -17.02 5.55 4.06
C ALA A 139 -18.14 5.25 5.06
N VAL A 140 -18.07 4.11 5.78
CA VAL A 140 -19.08 3.77 6.82
C VAL A 140 -18.70 4.29 8.21
N GLY A 141 -17.55 4.96 8.34
CA GLY A 141 -17.08 5.53 9.59
C GLY A 141 -16.47 4.49 10.55
N ASP A 142 -16.01 3.35 10.06
CA ASP A 142 -15.22 2.37 10.82
C ASP A 142 -13.75 2.77 10.93
N LEU A 143 -13.28 3.67 10.07
CA LEU A 143 -11.97 4.30 10.09
C LEU A 143 -12.15 5.82 10.12
N ASP A 144 -11.35 6.50 10.93
CA ASP A 144 -11.45 7.93 11.16
C ASP A 144 -10.36 8.72 10.42
N LEU A 145 -9.15 8.17 10.37
CA LEU A 145 -7.97 8.76 9.73
C LEU A 145 -7.29 7.67 8.91
N VAL A 146 -7.07 7.89 7.62
CA VAL A 146 -6.56 6.82 6.75
C VAL A 146 -5.42 7.31 5.86
N TRP A 147 -4.35 6.51 5.81
CA TRP A 147 -3.28 6.64 4.84
C TRP A 147 -3.70 6.01 3.52
N PHE A 148 -3.98 6.85 2.55
CA PHE A 148 -4.42 6.46 1.22
C PHE A 148 -3.36 6.77 0.16
N GLY A 149 -3.38 6.01 -0.95
CA GLY A 149 -2.81 6.47 -2.21
C GLY A 149 -3.73 7.48 -2.90
N GLY A 150 -3.22 8.16 -3.92
CA GLY A 150 -3.96 9.22 -4.62
C GLY A 150 -5.36 8.80 -5.09
N LEU A 151 -5.48 7.63 -5.74
CA LEU A 151 -6.77 7.12 -6.23
C LEU A 151 -7.74 6.79 -5.09
N THR A 152 -7.30 6.02 -4.10
CA THR A 152 -8.18 5.62 -2.98
C THR A 152 -8.56 6.80 -2.10
N GLY A 153 -7.68 7.78 -1.93
CA GLY A 153 -8.01 9.03 -1.25
C GLY A 153 -9.05 9.88 -2.02
N VAL A 154 -8.95 9.93 -3.35
CA VAL A 154 -10.00 10.54 -4.19
C VAL A 154 -11.32 9.79 -4.04
N GLN A 155 -11.32 8.46 -4.11
CA GLN A 155 -12.53 7.64 -3.93
C GLN A 155 -13.16 7.88 -2.55
N ALA A 156 -12.37 7.88 -1.48
CA ALA A 156 -12.85 8.13 -0.12
C ALA A 156 -13.52 9.50 0.04
N ARG A 157 -12.91 10.56 -0.52
CA ARG A 157 -13.46 11.93 -0.48
C ARG A 157 -14.70 12.10 -1.35
N LEU A 158 -14.83 11.34 -2.43
CA LEU A 158 -16.06 11.34 -3.24
C LEU A 158 -17.22 10.62 -2.56
N GLU A 159 -16.95 9.65 -1.68
CA GLU A 159 -17.97 8.90 -0.95
C GLU A 159 -18.39 9.59 0.36
N VAL A 160 -17.50 10.39 0.98
CA VAL A 160 -17.75 11.04 2.28
C VAL A 160 -17.67 12.55 2.14
N GLU A 161 -18.84 13.21 2.17
CA GLU A 161 -18.92 14.68 2.14
C GLU A 161 -18.21 15.29 3.36
N GLY A 162 -17.25 16.19 3.11
CA GLY A 162 -16.46 16.85 4.14
C GLY A 162 -15.17 16.12 4.52
N ALA A 163 -14.94 14.91 4.02
CA ALA A 163 -13.62 14.31 4.11
C ALA A 163 -12.59 15.10 3.29
N HIS A 164 -11.38 15.24 3.79
CA HIS A 164 -10.36 16.04 3.12
C HIS A 164 -8.94 15.53 3.40
N ALA A 165 -8.04 15.79 2.45
CA ALA A 165 -6.61 15.54 2.59
C ALA A 165 -5.99 16.54 3.57
N ILE A 166 -5.17 16.07 4.50
CA ILE A 166 -4.57 16.91 5.56
C ILE A 166 -3.05 17.07 5.41
N VAL A 167 -2.32 15.97 5.28
CA VAL A 167 -0.86 15.98 5.11
C VAL A 167 -0.42 14.87 4.16
N GLN A 168 0.74 15.05 3.56
CA GLN A 168 1.44 14.08 2.71
C GLN A 168 2.92 14.08 3.06
N ARG A 169 3.67 13.06 2.60
CA ARG A 169 5.13 13.10 2.67
C ARG A 169 5.67 14.12 1.67
N ASP A 170 6.84 14.67 1.94
CA ASP A 170 7.55 15.57 1.03
C ASP A 170 7.77 14.95 -0.37
N ILE A 171 8.02 13.64 -0.45
CA ILE A 171 8.21 12.89 -1.69
C ILE A 171 6.92 12.68 -2.50
N ASP A 172 5.74 12.77 -1.87
CA ASP A 172 4.46 12.46 -2.54
C ASP A 172 3.99 13.56 -3.50
N ALA A 173 4.58 14.75 -3.45
CA ALA A 173 4.31 15.82 -4.41
C ALA A 173 4.96 15.55 -5.79
N GLU A 174 6.01 14.71 -5.83
CA GLU A 174 6.76 14.34 -7.02
C GLU A 174 6.97 12.80 -7.07
N PHE A 175 5.92 12.04 -6.78
CA PHE A 175 5.97 10.59 -6.71
C PHE A 175 6.06 9.95 -8.11
N THR A 176 6.62 8.73 -8.19
CA THR A 176 6.77 8.01 -9.45
C THR A 176 6.38 6.54 -9.30
N SER A 177 6.00 5.92 -10.42
CA SER A 177 5.95 4.47 -10.56
C SER A 177 7.20 3.96 -11.27
N VAL A 178 7.51 2.68 -11.08
CA VAL A 178 8.48 1.96 -11.91
C VAL A 178 7.81 0.83 -12.64
N PHE A 179 8.29 0.57 -13.87
CA PHE A 179 8.07 -0.68 -14.57
C PHE A 179 9.30 -1.54 -14.41
N ILE A 180 9.09 -2.78 -14.04
CA ILE A 180 10.13 -3.80 -13.89
C ILE A 180 9.87 -4.94 -14.85
N ALA A 181 10.93 -5.60 -15.32
CA ALA A 181 10.82 -6.77 -16.19
C ALA A 181 11.81 -7.85 -15.76
N GLY A 182 11.50 -9.10 -16.08
CA GLY A 182 12.48 -10.19 -15.98
C GLY A 182 13.66 -9.93 -16.93
N ASP A 183 14.89 -10.21 -16.49
CA ASP A 183 16.11 -10.01 -17.30
C ASP A 183 16.08 -10.80 -18.63
N ASP A 184 15.41 -11.94 -18.64
CA ASP A 184 15.25 -12.81 -19.82
C ASP A 184 14.16 -12.34 -20.81
N VAL A 185 13.37 -11.33 -20.47
CA VAL A 185 12.30 -10.76 -21.31
C VAL A 185 12.89 -9.98 -22.49
N GLY A 186 14.06 -9.37 -22.30
CA GLY A 186 14.79 -8.68 -23.37
C GLY A 186 14.28 -7.26 -23.66
N ILE A 187 13.61 -6.63 -22.72
CA ILE A 187 13.27 -5.20 -22.75
C ILE A 187 14.43 -4.44 -22.14
N GLU A 188 15.13 -3.64 -22.93
CA GLU A 188 16.19 -2.76 -22.42
C GLU A 188 15.60 -1.53 -21.73
N PRO A 189 16.23 -1.01 -20.64
CA PRO A 189 15.78 0.21 -19.98
C PRO A 189 15.72 1.42 -20.91
N PHE A 190 14.75 2.30 -20.72
CA PHE A 190 14.51 3.52 -21.51
C PHE A 190 14.05 4.69 -20.63
N ASP A 191 14.16 5.93 -21.13
CA ASP A 191 13.89 7.15 -20.34
C ASP A 191 12.60 7.87 -20.79
N GLU A 192 12.02 7.53 -21.94
CA GLU A 192 10.87 8.22 -22.51
C GLU A 192 9.60 7.36 -22.44
N VAL A 193 8.42 8.00 -22.21
CA VAL A 193 7.12 7.32 -22.11
C VAL A 193 6.84 6.44 -23.34
N ASP A 194 7.19 6.90 -24.55
CA ASP A 194 7.00 6.15 -25.80
C ASP A 194 7.70 4.77 -25.78
N GLY A 195 8.74 4.61 -24.95
CA GLY A 195 9.45 3.33 -24.75
C GLY A 195 8.57 2.25 -24.12
N LEU A 196 7.50 2.60 -23.40
CA LEU A 196 6.51 1.66 -22.87
C LEU A 196 5.79 0.85 -23.96
N SER A 197 5.86 1.28 -25.22
CA SER A 197 5.40 0.46 -26.36
C SER A 197 6.09 -0.91 -26.44
N ALA A 198 7.27 -1.08 -25.81
CA ALA A 198 7.97 -2.36 -25.71
C ALA A 198 7.26 -3.38 -24.79
N VAL A 199 6.33 -2.93 -23.95
CA VAL A 199 5.53 -3.81 -23.08
C VAL A 199 4.46 -4.58 -23.85
N ALA A 200 4.08 -4.10 -25.04
CA ALA A 200 3.12 -4.79 -25.90
C ALA A 200 3.62 -6.20 -26.28
N GLY A 201 2.74 -7.19 -26.18
CA GLY A 201 3.03 -8.59 -26.45
C GLY A 201 3.60 -9.37 -25.26
N HIS A 202 3.85 -8.72 -24.13
CA HIS A 202 4.30 -9.35 -22.89
C HIS A 202 3.14 -9.50 -21.88
N SER A 203 3.29 -10.43 -20.93
CA SER A 203 2.38 -10.55 -19.79
C SER A 203 2.69 -9.46 -18.76
N LEU A 204 1.64 -8.82 -18.23
CA LEU A 204 1.73 -7.68 -17.32
C LEU A 204 0.97 -7.93 -16.02
N THR A 205 1.56 -7.60 -14.91
CA THR A 205 0.87 -7.48 -13.62
C THR A 205 0.97 -6.06 -13.07
N PHE A 206 -0.13 -5.60 -12.52
CA PHE A 206 -0.20 -4.43 -11.65
C PHE A 206 -0.15 -4.85 -10.17
N GLY A 207 -0.11 -3.87 -9.25
CA GLY A 207 -0.30 -4.08 -7.83
C GLY A 207 -1.76 -4.37 -7.49
N SER A 208 -2.41 -3.53 -6.68
CA SER A 208 -3.86 -3.57 -6.47
C SER A 208 -4.62 -2.86 -7.60
N GLU A 209 -5.84 -3.29 -7.87
CA GLU A 209 -6.74 -2.63 -8.85
C GLU A 209 -7.01 -1.16 -8.50
N SER A 210 -6.97 -0.80 -7.22
CA SER A 210 -7.19 0.57 -6.72
C SER A 210 -5.89 1.30 -6.37
N SER A 211 -4.72 0.77 -6.75
CA SER A 211 -3.44 1.44 -6.55
C SER A 211 -3.24 2.58 -7.54
N THR A 212 -2.72 3.72 -7.06
CA THR A 212 -2.29 4.84 -7.92
C THR A 212 -1.01 4.47 -8.66
N SER A 213 0.06 4.22 -7.90
CA SER A 213 1.40 3.94 -8.43
C SER A 213 1.56 2.53 -8.98
N GLY A 214 0.79 1.56 -8.46
CA GLY A 214 0.83 0.18 -8.93
C GLY A 214 -0.14 -0.14 -10.06
N ARG A 215 -1.07 0.78 -10.43
CA ARG A 215 -2.04 0.50 -11.49
C ARG A 215 -2.50 1.73 -12.26
N LEU A 216 -3.06 2.76 -11.63
CA LEU A 216 -3.72 3.87 -12.34
C LEU A 216 -2.76 4.63 -13.24
N MET A 217 -1.65 5.14 -12.67
CA MET A 217 -0.66 5.93 -13.40
C MET A 217 0.15 5.09 -14.40
N PRO A 218 0.60 3.86 -14.07
CA PRO A 218 1.16 2.95 -15.05
C PRO A 218 0.24 2.69 -16.24
N GLN A 219 -1.05 2.43 -16.04
CA GLN A 219 -2.01 2.22 -17.13
C GLN A 219 -2.19 3.49 -17.98
N HIS A 220 -2.22 4.67 -17.34
CA HIS A 220 -2.27 5.95 -18.05
C HIS A 220 -1.08 6.13 -18.98
N PHE A 221 0.15 5.92 -18.50
CA PHE A 221 1.36 6.06 -19.31
C PHE A 221 1.49 4.99 -20.40
N LEU A 222 1.02 3.75 -20.15
CA LEU A 222 0.88 2.75 -21.22
C LEU A 222 -0.05 3.24 -22.34
N GLY A 223 -1.19 3.83 -21.96
CA GLY A 223 -2.12 4.42 -22.93
C GLY A 223 -1.51 5.58 -23.71
N GLU A 224 -0.71 6.46 -23.08
CA GLU A 224 0.04 7.53 -23.75
C GLU A 224 1.06 6.97 -24.75
N ALA A 225 1.71 5.84 -24.43
CA ALA A 225 2.61 5.11 -25.33
C ALA A 225 1.87 4.31 -26.43
N GLY A 226 0.53 4.35 -26.45
CA GLY A 226 -0.30 3.65 -27.42
C GLY A 226 -0.50 2.16 -27.13
N VAL A 227 -0.27 1.72 -25.89
CA VAL A 227 -0.50 0.34 -25.45
C VAL A 227 -1.87 0.24 -24.77
N ASP A 228 -2.76 -0.54 -25.34
CA ASP A 228 -4.06 -0.89 -24.77
C ASP A 228 -3.91 -2.18 -23.97
N ILE A 229 -4.16 -2.10 -22.66
CA ILE A 229 -3.98 -3.24 -21.74
C ILE A 229 -4.96 -4.40 -22.00
N GLU A 230 -6.08 -4.16 -22.71
CA GLU A 230 -7.08 -5.18 -23.02
C GLU A 230 -6.71 -5.95 -24.30
N SER A 231 -5.98 -5.33 -25.23
CA SER A 231 -5.71 -5.90 -26.56
C SER A 231 -4.24 -6.20 -26.85
N ASP A 232 -3.31 -5.45 -26.24
CA ASP A 232 -1.89 -5.51 -26.60
C ASP A 232 -1.04 -6.31 -25.61
N ILE A 233 -1.61 -6.69 -24.45
CA ILE A 233 -0.95 -7.51 -23.43
C ILE A 233 -1.19 -9.00 -23.68
N THR A 234 -0.18 -9.84 -23.44
CA THR A 234 -0.33 -11.29 -23.55
C THR A 234 -1.09 -11.87 -22.37
N GLY A 235 -2.24 -12.46 -22.63
CA GLY A 235 -3.12 -13.02 -21.61
C GLY A 235 -4.01 -11.95 -20.98
N GLU A 236 -4.47 -12.21 -19.75
CA GLU A 236 -5.19 -11.24 -18.96
C GLU A 236 -4.19 -10.48 -18.06
N VAL A 237 -4.40 -9.19 -17.88
CA VAL A 237 -3.61 -8.39 -16.93
C VAL A 237 -3.79 -8.92 -15.52
N GLY A 238 -2.68 -9.13 -14.81
CA GLY A 238 -2.70 -9.61 -13.44
C GLY A 238 -2.79 -8.47 -12.42
N PHE A 239 -3.19 -8.84 -11.21
CA PHE A 239 -3.16 -7.96 -10.04
C PHE A 239 -2.53 -8.73 -8.88
N SER A 240 -1.34 -8.34 -8.45
CA SER A 240 -0.57 -9.00 -7.40
C SER A 240 -1.09 -8.71 -6.00
N GLY A 241 -1.79 -7.58 -5.83
CA GLY A 241 -2.39 -7.12 -4.57
C GLY A 241 -1.55 -6.11 -3.79
N SER A 242 -0.21 -6.21 -3.81
CA SER A 242 0.70 -5.27 -3.15
C SER A 242 1.95 -5.01 -4.01
N HIS A 243 2.76 -4.02 -3.62
CA HIS A 243 3.99 -3.70 -4.34
C HIS A 243 5.06 -4.79 -4.17
N ASP A 244 5.19 -5.36 -2.97
CA ASP A 244 6.10 -6.47 -2.70
C ASP A 244 5.74 -7.70 -3.54
N ALA A 245 4.45 -8.05 -3.59
CA ALA A 245 3.97 -9.16 -4.40
C ALA A 245 4.21 -8.94 -5.90
N THR A 246 4.17 -7.69 -6.40
CA THR A 246 4.53 -7.38 -7.79
C THR A 246 5.98 -7.76 -8.09
N ILE A 247 6.91 -7.40 -7.21
CA ILE A 247 8.33 -7.76 -7.36
C ILE A 247 8.48 -9.30 -7.37
N GLU A 248 7.85 -9.97 -6.41
CA GLU A 248 7.96 -11.41 -6.25
C GLU A 248 7.45 -12.20 -7.47
N VAL A 249 6.30 -11.82 -8.04
CA VAL A 249 5.73 -12.56 -9.18
C VAL A 249 6.48 -12.31 -10.47
N VAL A 250 7.12 -11.13 -10.66
CA VAL A 250 8.01 -10.86 -11.80
C VAL A 250 9.32 -11.61 -11.61
N GLN A 251 9.92 -11.56 -10.42
CA GLN A 251 11.16 -12.29 -10.11
C GLN A 251 10.99 -13.82 -10.25
N ALA A 252 9.79 -14.33 -9.94
CA ALA A 252 9.46 -15.75 -10.12
C ALA A 252 9.15 -16.12 -11.59
N GLY A 253 9.12 -15.16 -12.52
CA GLY A 253 8.76 -15.38 -13.93
C GLY A 253 7.29 -15.73 -14.14
N SER A 254 6.41 -15.41 -13.19
CA SER A 254 4.95 -15.60 -13.34
C SER A 254 4.34 -14.57 -14.27
N TYR A 255 4.94 -13.39 -14.31
CA TYR A 255 4.68 -12.31 -15.25
C TYR A 255 6.00 -11.78 -15.79
N GLU A 256 6.01 -11.36 -17.05
CA GLU A 256 7.20 -10.81 -17.71
C GLU A 256 7.48 -9.38 -17.28
N VAL A 257 6.41 -8.59 -17.06
CA VAL A 257 6.47 -7.17 -16.69
C VAL A 257 5.58 -6.90 -15.48
N GLY A 258 6.02 -6.01 -14.60
CA GLY A 258 5.24 -5.51 -13.48
C GLY A 258 5.33 -4.00 -13.34
N ALA A 259 4.32 -3.38 -12.71
CA ALA A 259 4.35 -1.96 -12.37
C ALA A 259 4.04 -1.76 -10.89
N LEU A 260 4.84 -0.92 -10.22
CA LEU A 260 4.73 -0.71 -8.78
C LEU A 260 5.23 0.67 -8.35
N ASN A 261 5.10 0.94 -7.08
CA ASN A 261 5.64 2.08 -6.35
C ASN A 261 7.18 2.11 -6.43
N SER A 262 7.75 3.23 -6.88
CA SER A 262 9.20 3.38 -7.02
C SER A 262 9.95 3.33 -5.69
N GLN A 263 9.37 3.84 -4.61
CA GLN A 263 10.00 3.84 -3.29
C GLN A 263 10.16 2.41 -2.74
N VAL A 264 9.12 1.58 -2.89
CA VAL A 264 9.20 0.16 -2.47
C VAL A 264 10.26 -0.57 -3.30
N TRP A 265 10.29 -0.34 -4.61
CA TRP A 265 11.34 -0.90 -5.47
C TRP A 265 12.74 -0.50 -5.01
N ASP A 266 12.98 0.81 -4.83
CA ASP A 266 14.27 1.34 -4.42
C ASP A 266 14.72 0.78 -3.06
N ALA A 267 13.81 0.71 -2.08
CA ALA A 267 14.09 0.16 -0.75
C ALA A 267 14.43 -1.34 -0.80
N ARG A 268 13.71 -2.13 -1.61
CA ARG A 268 13.96 -3.57 -1.77
C ARG A 268 15.26 -3.87 -2.54
N VAL A 269 15.64 -3.01 -3.48
CA VAL A 269 16.94 -3.08 -4.16
C VAL A 269 18.07 -2.71 -3.20
N GLU A 270 17.90 -1.64 -2.40
CA GLU A 270 18.91 -1.20 -1.44
C GLU A 270 19.15 -2.22 -0.32
N SER A 271 18.09 -2.84 0.20
CA SER A 271 18.18 -3.90 1.22
C SER A 271 18.80 -5.19 0.68
N GLY A 272 18.82 -5.38 -0.65
CA GLY A 272 19.28 -6.60 -1.30
C GLY A 272 18.25 -7.74 -1.32
N ASP A 273 16.97 -7.42 -1.10
CA ASP A 273 15.87 -8.37 -1.16
C ASP A 273 15.42 -8.66 -2.60
N VAL A 274 15.86 -7.86 -3.56
CA VAL A 274 15.66 -8.10 -5.00
C VAL A 274 16.90 -8.70 -5.64
N ASP A 275 16.71 -9.79 -6.39
CA ASP A 275 17.76 -10.30 -7.30
C ASP A 275 17.79 -9.46 -8.58
N THR A 276 18.61 -8.41 -8.57
CA THR A 276 18.78 -7.49 -9.72
C THR A 276 19.43 -8.14 -10.95
N ALA A 277 19.86 -9.42 -10.85
CA ALA A 277 20.26 -10.21 -12.00
C ALA A 277 19.06 -10.96 -12.65
N ALA A 278 17.94 -11.04 -11.95
CA ALA A 278 16.71 -11.68 -12.43
C ALA A 278 15.63 -10.67 -12.83
N VAL A 279 15.61 -9.48 -12.19
CA VAL A 279 14.62 -8.43 -12.44
C VAL A 279 15.30 -7.08 -12.55
N VAL A 280 14.91 -6.31 -13.55
CA VAL A 280 15.47 -4.98 -13.84
C VAL A 280 14.39 -3.92 -13.92
N GLU A 281 14.69 -2.70 -13.47
CA GLU A 281 13.88 -1.52 -13.76
C GLU A 281 14.05 -1.17 -15.25
N ILE A 282 12.93 -1.11 -15.98
CA ILE A 282 12.95 -0.77 -17.41
C ILE A 282 12.49 0.66 -17.67
N PHE A 283 11.67 1.24 -16.76
CA PHE A 283 11.18 2.61 -16.90
C PHE A 283 10.71 3.17 -15.58
N ARG A 284 10.98 4.46 -15.34
CA ARG A 284 10.41 5.27 -14.25
C ARG A 284 9.54 6.37 -14.82
N THR A 285 8.33 6.49 -14.32
CA THR A 285 7.33 7.41 -14.86
C THR A 285 7.66 8.88 -14.56
N PRO A 286 7.07 9.84 -15.32
CA PRO A 286 6.94 11.21 -14.84
C PRO A 286 6.26 11.29 -13.47
N THR A 287 6.47 12.41 -12.78
CA THR A 287 5.99 12.61 -11.41
C THR A 287 4.50 12.95 -11.35
N TYR A 288 3.88 12.60 -10.22
CA TYR A 288 2.49 12.89 -9.89
C TYR A 288 2.32 12.92 -8.35
N TYR A 289 1.16 13.41 -7.84
CA TYR A 289 0.81 13.33 -6.43
C TYR A 289 0.29 11.94 -6.08
N ASP A 290 0.76 11.32 -4.98
CA ASP A 290 0.28 10.01 -4.56
C ASP A 290 -0.20 10.00 -3.11
N TYR A 291 0.57 9.46 -2.18
CA TYR A 291 0.09 9.16 -0.83
C TYR A 291 -0.26 10.39 0.00
N HIS A 292 -1.30 10.25 0.83
CA HIS A 292 -1.70 11.29 1.78
C HIS A 292 -2.61 10.76 2.86
N TRP A 293 -2.66 11.47 3.98
CA TRP A 293 -3.63 11.26 5.03
C TRP A 293 -4.94 11.95 4.68
N VAL A 294 -6.06 11.21 4.84
CA VAL A 294 -7.42 11.75 4.71
C VAL A 294 -8.12 11.65 6.06
N ALA A 295 -8.67 12.77 6.52
CA ALA A 295 -9.44 12.88 7.75
C ALA A 295 -10.94 12.75 7.47
N HIS A 296 -11.61 11.93 8.28
CA HIS A 296 -13.07 11.82 8.27
C HIS A 296 -13.70 13.01 9.02
N PRO A 297 -14.78 13.63 8.51
CA PRO A 297 -15.37 14.81 9.11
C PRO A 297 -15.91 14.58 10.53
N SER A 298 -16.17 13.34 10.93
CA SER A 298 -16.62 13.00 12.28
C SER A 298 -15.56 13.14 13.36
N ILE A 299 -14.29 13.34 13.03
CA ILE A 299 -13.20 13.47 14.03
C ILE A 299 -13.50 14.61 14.99
N ASP A 300 -13.76 15.81 14.47
CA ASP A 300 -14.05 16.97 15.31
C ASP A 300 -15.38 16.87 16.07
N GLU A 301 -16.35 16.15 15.52
CA GLU A 301 -17.63 15.92 16.20
C GLU A 301 -17.48 14.96 17.40
N ARG A 302 -16.66 13.92 17.26
CA ARG A 302 -16.47 12.86 18.26
C ARG A 302 -15.46 13.22 19.34
N PHE A 303 -14.35 13.83 18.95
CA PHE A 303 -13.21 14.08 19.83
C PHE A 303 -13.07 15.55 20.26
N GLY A 304 -13.87 16.44 19.68
CA GLY A 304 -13.89 17.87 19.97
C GLY A 304 -13.33 18.72 18.83
N ALA A 305 -13.84 19.93 18.71
CA ALA A 305 -13.44 20.87 17.66
C ALA A 305 -11.94 21.17 17.71
N GLY A 306 -11.27 21.10 16.56
CA GLY A 306 -9.83 21.31 16.40
C GLY A 306 -8.99 20.03 16.58
N THR A 307 -9.61 18.87 16.76
CA THR A 307 -8.87 17.59 16.81
C THR A 307 -8.20 17.28 15.50
N THR A 308 -8.87 17.53 14.37
CA THR A 308 -8.26 17.35 13.04
C THR A 308 -7.03 18.24 12.86
N ASP A 309 -7.10 19.50 13.32
CA ASP A 309 -5.95 20.42 13.29
C ASP A 309 -4.80 19.91 14.18
N ALA A 310 -5.11 19.35 15.36
CA ALA A 310 -4.10 18.81 16.27
C ALA A 310 -3.41 17.55 15.67
N VAL A 311 -4.16 16.66 15.03
CA VAL A 311 -3.63 15.50 14.30
C VAL A 311 -2.75 15.96 13.13
N THR A 312 -3.20 16.95 12.37
CA THR A 312 -2.42 17.54 11.27
C THR A 312 -1.10 18.11 11.78
N ALA A 313 -1.14 18.88 12.86
CA ALA A 313 0.07 19.45 13.47
C ALA A 313 1.02 18.36 13.99
N ALA A 314 0.49 17.25 14.56
CA ALA A 314 1.32 16.15 15.03
C ALA A 314 2.19 15.53 13.92
N PHE A 315 1.68 15.43 12.69
CA PHE A 315 2.48 14.99 11.54
C PHE A 315 3.46 16.05 11.05
N LEU A 316 3.02 17.31 10.98
CA LEU A 316 3.86 18.41 10.48
C LEU A 316 5.04 18.73 11.41
N ASP A 317 4.90 18.45 12.71
CA ASP A 317 5.92 18.68 13.73
C ASP A 317 6.98 17.56 13.80
N LEU A 318 6.76 16.40 13.10
CA LEU A 318 7.76 15.32 13.04
C LEU A 318 9.07 15.82 12.45
N SER A 319 10.18 15.51 13.12
CA SER A 319 11.51 16.00 12.78
C SER A 319 12.56 14.90 12.76
N ILE A 320 13.39 14.86 11.73
CA ILE A 320 14.54 13.94 11.66
C ILE A 320 15.60 14.19 12.74
N ASP A 321 15.54 15.34 13.43
CA ASP A 321 16.45 15.65 14.53
C ASP A 321 16.01 15.01 15.86
N ASP A 322 14.76 14.57 15.98
CA ASP A 322 14.29 13.76 17.11
C ASP A 322 14.37 12.26 16.75
N PRO A 323 15.05 11.42 17.57
CA PRO A 323 15.22 10.01 17.23
C PRO A 323 13.93 9.18 17.15
N ALA A 324 12.87 9.52 17.88
CA ALA A 324 11.59 8.83 17.82
C ALA A 324 10.82 9.19 16.55
N ASP A 325 10.82 10.47 16.20
CA ASP A 325 10.21 10.97 14.96
C ASP A 325 10.96 10.47 13.72
N ALA A 326 12.30 10.43 13.80
CA ALA A 326 13.15 9.92 12.73
C ALA A 326 12.84 8.47 12.38
N GLU A 327 12.50 7.62 13.37
CA GLU A 327 12.09 6.23 13.10
C GLU A 327 10.77 6.17 12.33
N ILE A 328 9.80 7.04 12.64
CA ILE A 328 8.55 7.16 11.89
C ILE A 328 8.84 7.60 10.45
N LEU A 329 9.59 8.69 10.29
CA LEU A 329 9.92 9.25 8.97
C LEU A 329 10.70 8.25 8.10
N GLU A 330 11.62 7.48 8.69
CA GLU A 330 12.38 6.42 8.00
C GLU A 330 11.45 5.32 7.47
N LEU A 331 10.48 4.85 8.27
CA LEU A 331 9.52 3.85 7.83
C LEU A 331 8.59 4.35 6.71
N PHE A 332 8.31 5.66 6.69
CA PHE A 332 7.59 6.28 5.58
C PHE A 332 8.51 6.62 4.39
N GLY A 333 9.84 6.50 4.53
CA GLY A 333 10.81 6.93 3.52
C GLY A 333 10.72 8.43 3.22
N ALA A 334 10.40 9.24 4.22
CA ALA A 334 10.14 10.66 4.12
C ALA A 334 11.22 11.48 4.84
N GLY A 335 11.50 12.67 4.33
CA GLY A 335 12.28 13.67 5.06
C GLY A 335 11.42 14.49 6.02
N ALA A 336 10.14 14.66 5.69
CA ALA A 336 9.14 15.38 6.47
C ALA A 336 7.72 15.07 5.98
N PHE A 337 6.72 15.34 6.80
CA PHE A 337 5.36 15.55 6.34
C PHE A 337 5.13 17.02 6.02
N ILE A 338 4.35 17.28 4.98
CA ILE A 338 4.00 18.63 4.50
C ILE A 338 2.49 18.78 4.35
N GLU A 339 2.00 20.00 4.40
CA GLU A 339 0.59 20.29 4.12
C GLU A 339 0.20 19.84 2.72
N THR A 340 -1.03 19.33 2.58
CA THR A 340 -1.62 19.02 1.28
C THR A 340 -3.07 19.47 1.24
N SER A 341 -3.69 19.38 0.06
CA SER A 341 -5.11 19.68 -0.13
C SER A 341 -5.70 18.81 -1.24
N ASP A 342 -7.01 18.75 -1.31
CA ASP A 342 -7.75 17.96 -2.29
C ASP A 342 -7.41 18.35 -3.73
N GLU A 343 -7.10 19.63 -3.98
CA GLU A 343 -6.77 20.16 -5.29
C GLU A 343 -5.49 19.54 -5.89
N ASN A 344 -4.56 19.09 -5.04
CA ASN A 344 -3.33 18.45 -5.48
C ASN A 344 -3.60 17.12 -6.22
N TYR A 345 -4.73 16.48 -5.93
CA TYR A 345 -5.14 15.18 -6.49
C TYR A 345 -6.11 15.31 -7.67
N ALA A 346 -6.38 16.53 -8.16
CA ALA A 346 -7.31 16.75 -9.29
C ALA A 346 -6.84 16.06 -10.58
N ALA A 347 -5.53 15.95 -10.81
CA ALA A 347 -4.99 15.23 -11.95
C ALA A 347 -5.22 13.71 -11.82
N ILE A 348 -5.06 13.15 -10.62
CA ILE A 348 -5.36 11.74 -10.32
C ILE A 348 -6.85 11.45 -10.56
N GLU A 349 -7.73 12.33 -10.07
CA GLU A 349 -9.18 12.21 -10.33
C GLU A 349 -9.50 12.24 -11.82
N ALA A 350 -8.89 13.15 -12.58
CA ALA A 350 -9.11 13.25 -14.03
C ALA A 350 -8.67 11.97 -14.76
N VAL A 351 -7.50 11.44 -14.46
CA VAL A 351 -7.00 10.17 -15.01
C VAL A 351 -7.91 9.00 -14.61
N ALA A 352 -8.35 8.97 -13.36
CA ALA A 352 -9.24 7.91 -12.86
C ALA A 352 -10.60 7.90 -13.57
N ARG A 353 -11.14 9.08 -13.91
CA ARG A 353 -12.37 9.20 -14.71
C ARG A 353 -12.15 8.79 -16.16
N ASP A 354 -11.04 9.17 -16.77
CA ASP A 354 -10.70 8.83 -18.16
C ASP A 354 -10.55 7.32 -18.34
N ILE A 355 -9.87 6.66 -17.43
CA ILE A 355 -9.68 5.20 -17.44
C ILE A 355 -10.95 4.44 -16.98
N GLY A 356 -11.90 5.12 -16.32
CA GLY A 356 -13.12 4.51 -15.79
C GLY A 356 -12.94 3.84 -14.41
N ALA A 357 -11.86 4.17 -13.68
CA ALA A 357 -11.64 3.69 -12.31
C ALA A 357 -12.59 4.34 -11.29
N ILE A 358 -13.12 5.52 -11.60
CA ILE A 358 -14.20 6.21 -10.87
C ILE A 358 -15.26 6.73 -11.86
N ARG A 359 -16.48 6.97 -11.36
CA ARG A 359 -17.64 7.41 -12.20
C ARG A 359 -17.90 8.91 -12.06
#